data_b10ff37335afdb3e719666b0002eb707
#
_entry.id   b10ff37335afdb3e719666b0002eb707
#
_cell.length_a   1.000
_cell.length_b   1.000
_cell.length_c   1.000
_cell.angle_alpha   90.00
_cell.angle_beta   90.00
_cell.angle_gamma   90.00
#
_symmetry.space_group_name_H-M   'P 1'
#
loop_
_entity.id
_entity.type
_entity.pdbx_description
1 polymer ?
#
loop_
_entity_poly.entity_id
_entity_poly.type
_entity_poly.pdbx_seq_one_letter_code
_entity_poly.pdbx_strand_id
1 'polypeptide(L)'
;MYPQITRITFPFSSMSIPYKISTLIYIRDEAGRILLLERLKKPNQGLWSSIGGKLEMHMGESPFETAIREVKEETDFDILESDLHLFSIVAEKGYENSCHWLMFLFECKKRIAYLPRDLPEGHLAFHAPEDIMNLDIPETDRLWLWPIWFEKRNGFTSIRIDCRESPPTAEIEEQTI
;
A
#
# COMPACT_ATOMS: atom_id res chain seq x y z
N MET A 1 -52.26 -1.49 -15.04
CA MET A 1 -51.57 -0.27 -15.51
C MET A 1 -50.29 -0.18 -14.71
N TYR A 2 -49.13 -0.57 -15.28
CA TYR A 2 -47.85 -0.53 -14.62
C TYR A 2 -47.21 0.85 -14.77
N PRO A 3 -46.60 1.43 -13.73
CA PRO A 3 -45.98 2.74 -13.85
C PRO A 3 -44.74 2.64 -14.77
N GLN A 4 -44.64 3.61 -15.69
CA GLN A 4 -43.51 3.77 -16.59
C GLN A 4 -42.24 4.05 -15.78
N ILE A 5 -41.24 3.17 -15.89
CA ILE A 5 -39.93 3.39 -15.31
C ILE A 5 -39.20 4.43 -16.17
N THR A 6 -39.09 5.64 -15.66
CA THR A 6 -38.29 6.70 -16.29
C THR A 6 -36.82 6.25 -16.27
N ARG A 7 -36.25 5.95 -17.43
CA ARG A 7 -34.79 5.72 -17.56
C ARG A 7 -34.06 7.00 -17.20
N ILE A 8 -33.38 6.99 -16.05
CA ILE A 8 -32.44 8.03 -15.71
C ILE A 8 -31.19 7.76 -16.55
N THR A 9 -30.98 8.54 -17.61
CA THR A 9 -29.74 8.55 -18.38
C THR A 9 -28.74 9.45 -17.63
N PHE A 10 -27.77 8.84 -16.99
CA PHE A 10 -26.62 9.57 -16.50
C PHE A 10 -25.74 9.98 -17.70
N PRO A 11 -25.32 11.25 -17.82
CA PRO A 11 -24.38 11.64 -18.85
C PRO A 11 -23.02 11.02 -18.53
N PHE A 12 -22.68 9.93 -19.22
CA PHE A 12 -21.34 9.36 -19.23
C PHE A 12 -20.43 10.26 -20.08
N SER A 13 -19.83 11.27 -19.48
CA SER A 13 -18.68 11.99 -20.04
C SER A 13 -17.90 12.66 -18.91
N SER A 14 -17.33 11.86 -18.02
CA SER A 14 -16.12 12.21 -17.31
C SER A 14 -15.15 11.06 -17.54
N MET A 15 -13.95 11.33 -18.04
CA MET A 15 -12.90 10.30 -18.05
C MET A 15 -12.75 9.81 -16.63
N SER A 16 -13.21 8.58 -16.36
CA SER A 16 -13.09 7.99 -15.04
C SER A 16 -11.61 7.77 -14.73
N ILE A 17 -11.14 8.39 -13.66
CA ILE A 17 -9.80 8.10 -13.15
C ILE A 17 -9.78 6.63 -12.74
N PRO A 18 -8.82 5.81 -13.25
CA PRO A 18 -8.82 4.37 -12.99
C PRO A 18 -8.51 4.07 -11.52
N TYR A 19 -9.10 3.00 -11.00
CA TYR A 19 -8.74 2.41 -9.72
C TYR A 19 -7.60 1.40 -9.90
N LYS A 20 -6.63 1.44 -9.00
CA LYS A 20 -5.55 0.45 -8.86
C LYS A 20 -5.66 -0.17 -7.48
N ILE A 21 -5.50 -1.48 -7.41
CA ILE A 21 -5.52 -2.23 -6.15
C ILE A 21 -4.15 -2.83 -5.94
N SER A 22 -3.59 -2.67 -4.75
CA SER A 22 -2.23 -3.12 -4.43
C SER A 22 -2.07 -3.53 -2.97
N THR A 23 -0.94 -4.15 -2.68
CA THR A 23 -0.50 -4.46 -1.33
C THR A 23 0.79 -3.72 -1.01
N LEU A 24 0.99 -3.38 0.27
CA LEU A 24 2.26 -2.96 0.84
C LEU A 24 2.58 -3.87 2.02
N ILE A 25 3.79 -4.41 2.06
CA ILE A 25 4.20 -5.37 3.07
C ILE A 25 5.38 -4.81 3.88
N TYR A 26 5.20 -4.71 5.18
CA TYR A 26 6.18 -4.23 6.14
C TYR A 26 6.93 -5.43 6.72
N ILE A 27 8.11 -5.72 6.15
CA ILE A 27 9.00 -6.82 6.58
C ILE A 27 10.14 -6.23 7.39
N ARG A 28 10.49 -6.90 8.48
CA ARG A 28 11.61 -6.54 9.33
C ARG A 28 12.66 -7.64 9.36
N ASP A 29 13.92 -7.24 9.54
CA ASP A 29 14.99 -8.17 9.88
C ASP A 29 14.98 -8.55 11.37
N GLU A 30 15.93 -9.39 11.79
CA GLU A 30 16.07 -9.81 13.18
C GLU A 30 16.43 -8.67 14.13
N ALA A 31 17.06 -7.59 13.63
CA ALA A 31 17.35 -6.38 14.38
C ALA A 31 16.15 -5.42 14.47
N GLY A 32 15.04 -5.74 13.82
CA GLY A 32 13.81 -4.91 13.79
C GLY A 32 13.84 -3.79 12.76
N ARG A 33 14.86 -3.72 11.90
CA ARG A 33 14.96 -2.76 10.80
C ARG A 33 13.97 -3.15 9.70
N ILE A 34 13.40 -2.17 9.03
CA ILE A 34 12.35 -2.35 8.02
C ILE A 34 12.98 -2.38 6.62
N LEU A 35 12.59 -3.36 5.82
CA LEU A 35 13.00 -3.47 4.41
C LEU A 35 12.20 -2.49 3.58
N LEU A 36 12.89 -1.57 2.89
CA LEU A 36 12.30 -0.61 1.97
C LEU A 36 12.96 -0.69 0.60
N LEU A 37 12.22 -0.27 -0.41
CA LEU A 37 12.63 -0.13 -1.80
C LEU A 37 12.74 1.36 -2.16
N GLU A 38 13.94 1.82 -2.56
CA GLU A 38 14.11 3.10 -3.23
C GLU A 38 13.73 2.95 -4.71
N ARG A 39 12.66 3.58 -5.12
CA ARG A 39 12.09 3.40 -6.46
C ARG A 39 12.89 4.13 -7.53
N LEU A 40 13.32 3.43 -8.57
CA LEU A 40 13.98 4.02 -9.74
C LEU A 40 12.97 4.46 -10.82
N LYS A 41 11.69 4.09 -10.70
CA LYS A 41 10.63 4.33 -11.70
C LYS A 41 9.39 4.95 -11.06
N LYS A 42 8.62 5.68 -11.87
CA LYS A 42 7.30 6.21 -11.48
C LYS A 42 6.29 5.09 -11.21
N PRO A 43 5.29 5.30 -10.31
CA PRO A 43 5.16 6.44 -9.41
C PRO A 43 6.24 6.44 -8.32
N ASN A 44 6.37 7.56 -7.60
CA ASN A 44 7.27 7.69 -6.45
C ASN A 44 8.77 7.47 -6.78
N GLN A 45 9.22 7.86 -7.97
CA GLN A 45 10.63 7.75 -8.35
C GLN A 45 11.53 8.55 -7.39
N GLY A 46 12.58 7.91 -6.86
CA GLY A 46 13.51 8.47 -5.89
C GLY A 46 13.00 8.46 -4.45
N LEU A 47 11.81 7.88 -4.22
CA LEU A 47 11.25 7.77 -2.87
C LEU A 47 11.34 6.34 -2.36
N TRP A 48 11.46 6.21 -1.03
CA TRP A 48 11.43 4.94 -0.32
C TRP A 48 10.00 4.51 -0.02
N SER A 49 9.68 3.26 -0.26
CA SER A 49 8.38 2.66 0.04
C SER A 49 8.54 1.23 0.55
N SER A 50 7.52 0.71 1.23
CA SER A 50 7.45 -0.73 1.54
C SER A 50 7.40 -1.53 0.24
N ILE A 51 7.88 -2.77 0.29
CA ILE A 51 7.76 -3.71 -0.82
C ILE A 51 6.29 -4.06 -1.06
N GLY A 52 5.97 -4.53 -2.27
CA GLY A 52 4.63 -4.93 -2.65
C GLY A 52 4.25 -4.51 -4.06
N GLY A 53 3.08 -4.90 -4.50
CA GLY A 53 2.65 -4.67 -5.85
C GLY A 53 1.14 -4.74 -6.06
N LYS A 54 0.75 -4.75 -7.33
CA LYS A 54 -0.65 -4.76 -7.73
C LYS A 54 -1.20 -6.18 -7.77
N LEU A 55 -2.49 -6.28 -7.44
CA LEU A 55 -3.21 -7.53 -7.62
C LEU A 55 -3.29 -7.91 -9.13
N GLU A 56 -3.08 -9.18 -9.42
CA GLU A 56 -3.39 -9.77 -10.72
C GLU A 56 -4.90 -10.02 -10.84
N MET A 57 -5.64 -8.94 -11.10
CA MET A 57 -7.11 -8.97 -11.11
C MET A 57 -7.71 -9.97 -12.11
N HIS A 58 -7.02 -10.23 -13.23
CA HIS A 58 -7.48 -11.22 -14.22
C HIS A 58 -7.43 -12.66 -13.71
N MET A 59 -6.59 -12.92 -12.68
CA MET A 59 -6.52 -14.21 -11.99
C MET A 59 -7.47 -14.31 -10.79
N GLY A 60 -8.08 -13.18 -10.39
CA GLY A 60 -8.90 -13.12 -9.19
C GLY A 60 -8.09 -13.20 -7.90
N GLU A 61 -6.83 -12.75 -7.96
CA GLU A 61 -5.90 -12.80 -6.83
C GLU A 61 -6.44 -12.01 -5.62
N SER A 62 -6.34 -12.59 -4.44
CA SER A 62 -6.67 -11.92 -3.19
C SER A 62 -5.51 -11.05 -2.70
N PRO A 63 -5.75 -10.06 -1.81
CA PRO A 63 -4.66 -9.27 -1.21
C PRO A 63 -3.60 -10.12 -0.49
N PHE A 64 -3.98 -11.24 0.15
CA PHE A 64 -3.03 -12.14 0.81
C PHE A 64 -2.18 -12.92 -0.19
N GLU A 65 -2.78 -13.45 -1.26
CA GLU A 65 -2.05 -14.12 -2.35
C GLU A 65 -1.07 -13.17 -3.02
N THR A 66 -1.51 -11.93 -3.32
CA THR A 66 -0.64 -10.87 -3.84
C THR A 66 0.55 -10.62 -2.91
N ALA A 67 0.30 -10.44 -1.60
CA ALA A 67 1.37 -10.16 -0.64
C ALA A 67 2.40 -11.29 -0.57
N ILE A 68 1.97 -12.55 -0.61
CA ILE A 68 2.87 -13.72 -0.62
C ILE A 68 3.68 -13.77 -1.91
N ARG A 69 3.04 -13.56 -3.06
CA ARG A 69 3.71 -13.55 -4.36
C ARG A 69 4.75 -12.44 -4.45
N GLU A 70 4.37 -11.20 -4.13
CA GLU A 70 5.26 -10.04 -4.21
C GLU A 70 6.48 -10.19 -3.27
N VAL A 71 6.28 -10.68 -2.03
CA VAL A 71 7.39 -10.97 -1.13
C VAL A 71 8.35 -11.99 -1.76
N LYS A 72 7.81 -13.06 -2.36
CA LYS A 72 8.64 -14.06 -3.02
C LYS A 72 9.38 -13.51 -4.23
N GLU A 73 8.71 -12.76 -5.08
CA GLU A 73 9.28 -12.18 -6.30
C GLU A 73 10.35 -11.14 -6.00
N GLU A 74 10.10 -10.25 -5.03
CA GLU A 74 11.00 -9.14 -4.72
C GLU A 74 12.15 -9.52 -3.81
N THR A 75 11.99 -10.56 -2.97
CA THR A 75 13.00 -10.87 -1.94
C THR A 75 13.52 -12.30 -1.94
N ASP A 76 12.93 -13.20 -2.73
CA ASP A 76 13.12 -14.66 -2.66
C ASP A 76 12.84 -15.27 -1.27
N PHE A 77 12.08 -14.56 -0.42
CA PHE A 77 11.73 -14.98 0.92
C PHE A 77 10.36 -15.68 0.92
N ASP A 78 10.29 -16.86 1.53
CA ASP A 78 9.06 -17.63 1.62
C ASP A 78 8.30 -17.28 2.89
N ILE A 79 7.06 -16.82 2.73
CA ILE A 79 6.12 -16.55 3.83
C ILE A 79 4.82 -17.33 3.62
N LEU A 80 4.08 -17.52 4.70
CA LEU A 80 2.75 -18.12 4.69
C LEU A 80 1.70 -17.04 4.99
N GLU A 81 0.45 -17.30 4.67
CA GLU A 81 -0.68 -16.44 5.04
C GLU A 81 -0.73 -16.15 6.54
N SER A 82 -0.41 -17.15 7.38
CA SER A 82 -0.33 -17.00 8.85
C SER A 82 0.77 -16.03 9.33
N ASP A 83 1.77 -15.76 8.49
CA ASP A 83 2.84 -14.80 8.79
C ASP A 83 2.39 -13.35 8.54
N LEU A 84 1.26 -13.14 7.88
CA LEU A 84 0.71 -11.83 7.56
C LEU A 84 -0.34 -11.39 8.58
N HIS A 85 -0.37 -10.10 8.85
CA HIS A 85 -1.45 -9.42 9.56
C HIS A 85 -1.86 -8.18 8.75
N LEU A 86 -3.12 -8.16 8.29
CA LEU A 86 -3.69 -7.00 7.64
C LEU A 86 -3.97 -5.94 8.72
N PHE A 87 -3.17 -4.89 8.78
CA PHE A 87 -3.33 -3.83 9.78
C PHE A 87 -4.01 -2.57 9.25
N SER A 88 -4.05 -2.39 7.90
CA SER A 88 -4.75 -1.24 7.34
C SER A 88 -5.29 -1.49 5.95
N ILE A 89 -6.42 -0.83 5.64
CA ILE A 89 -6.93 -0.60 4.28
C ILE A 89 -6.91 0.91 4.04
N VAL A 90 -6.30 1.32 2.92
CA VAL A 90 -6.13 2.72 2.55
C VAL A 90 -6.77 2.97 1.20
N ALA A 91 -7.72 3.90 1.14
CA ALA A 91 -8.34 4.37 -0.11
C ALA A 91 -7.82 5.77 -0.44
N GLU A 92 -6.94 5.88 -1.43
CA GLU A 92 -6.43 7.16 -1.93
C GLU A 92 -7.20 7.63 -3.16
N LYS A 93 -7.75 8.84 -3.08
CA LYS A 93 -8.51 9.47 -4.14
C LYS A 93 -7.66 10.48 -4.90
N GLY A 94 -7.48 10.24 -6.21
CA GLY A 94 -6.84 11.19 -7.11
C GLY A 94 -5.34 11.35 -6.89
N TYR A 95 -4.64 10.28 -6.54
CA TYR A 95 -3.18 10.28 -6.37
C TYR A 95 -2.48 10.73 -7.65
N GLU A 96 -1.58 11.73 -7.54
CA GLU A 96 -0.91 12.39 -8.67
C GLU A 96 -1.90 12.81 -9.80
N ASN A 97 -3.18 13.05 -9.50
CA ASN A 97 -4.26 13.31 -10.47
C ASN A 97 -4.39 12.25 -11.58
N SER A 98 -3.86 11.06 -11.39
CA SER A 98 -3.75 10.01 -12.41
C SER A 98 -4.56 8.75 -12.11
N CYS A 99 -4.76 8.41 -10.84
CA CYS A 99 -5.48 7.20 -10.43
C CYS A 99 -6.04 7.31 -9.01
N HIS A 100 -6.91 6.36 -8.68
CA HIS A 100 -7.28 6.05 -7.30
C HIS A 100 -6.53 4.79 -6.87
N TRP A 101 -6.17 4.70 -5.60
CA TRP A 101 -5.59 3.50 -5.03
C TRP A 101 -6.50 2.91 -3.96
N LEU A 102 -6.57 1.59 -3.94
CA LEU A 102 -7.03 0.81 -2.80
C LEU A 102 -5.88 -0.08 -2.39
N MET A 103 -5.32 0.18 -1.22
CA MET A 103 -4.12 -0.50 -0.74
C MET A 103 -4.42 -1.31 0.51
N PHE A 104 -3.87 -2.53 0.56
CA PHE A 104 -3.92 -3.43 1.70
C PHE A 104 -2.54 -3.48 2.33
N LEU A 105 -2.41 -3.04 3.59
CA LEU A 105 -1.14 -2.92 4.29
C LEU A 105 -0.97 -4.08 5.26
N PHE A 106 0.11 -4.84 5.07
CA PHE A 106 0.42 -6.03 5.86
C PHE A 106 1.67 -5.86 6.72
N GLU A 107 1.57 -6.19 8.00
CA GLU A 107 2.72 -6.48 8.84
C GLU A 107 3.13 -7.95 8.63
N CYS A 108 4.38 -8.19 8.23
CA CYS A 108 4.93 -9.53 8.20
C CYS A 108 5.55 -9.88 9.57
N LYS A 109 5.00 -10.90 10.22
CA LYS A 109 5.47 -11.38 11.53
C LYS A 109 6.81 -12.12 11.42
N LYS A 110 7.03 -12.79 10.28
CA LYS A 110 8.27 -13.50 10.02
C LYS A 110 9.41 -12.55 9.73
N ARG A 111 10.60 -12.83 10.25
CA ARG A 111 11.79 -11.98 10.08
C ARG A 111 12.64 -12.50 8.93
N ILE A 112 13.15 -11.58 8.12
CA ILE A 112 14.09 -11.90 7.05
C ILE A 112 15.53 -11.76 7.55
N ALA A 113 16.34 -12.80 7.33
CA ALA A 113 17.71 -12.87 7.88
C ALA A 113 18.81 -12.32 6.94
N TYR A 114 18.44 -11.83 5.76
CA TYR A 114 19.38 -11.34 4.74
C TYR A 114 18.84 -10.12 4.01
N LEU A 115 19.73 -9.32 3.44
CA LEU A 115 19.33 -8.24 2.53
C LEU A 115 19.12 -8.87 1.13
N PRO A 116 17.92 -8.74 0.55
CA PRO A 116 17.67 -9.22 -0.81
C PRO A 116 18.49 -8.44 -1.85
N ARG A 117 18.57 -8.97 -3.07
CA ARG A 117 19.24 -8.28 -4.19
C ARG A 117 18.38 -7.11 -4.66
N ASP A 118 19.04 -6.09 -5.18
CA ASP A 118 18.37 -5.00 -5.86
C ASP A 118 17.50 -5.50 -7.02
N LEU A 119 16.41 -4.79 -7.23
CA LEU A 119 15.43 -5.08 -8.28
C LEU A 119 15.66 -4.17 -9.50
N PRO A 120 15.17 -4.55 -10.69
CA PRO A 120 15.20 -3.67 -11.87
C PRO A 120 14.42 -2.35 -11.67
N GLU A 121 13.59 -2.28 -10.64
CA GLU A 121 12.75 -1.14 -10.29
C GLU A 121 13.26 -0.34 -9.09
N GLY A 122 14.26 -0.83 -8.35
CA GLY A 122 14.79 -0.11 -7.21
C GLY A 122 15.86 -0.81 -6.40
N HIS A 123 16.39 -0.07 -5.43
CA HIS A 123 17.39 -0.55 -4.47
C HIS A 123 16.72 -0.93 -3.16
N LEU A 124 17.05 -2.11 -2.64
CA LEU A 124 16.55 -2.59 -1.36
C LEU A 124 17.54 -2.26 -0.23
N ALA A 125 17.01 -1.72 0.87
CA ALA A 125 17.79 -1.46 2.07
C ALA A 125 16.96 -1.63 3.34
N PHE A 126 17.67 -1.95 4.46
CA PHE A 126 17.07 -1.96 5.79
C PHE A 126 17.28 -0.62 6.48
N HIS A 127 16.20 -0.06 7.02
CA HIS A 127 16.21 1.19 7.77
C HIS A 127 15.70 0.97 9.20
N ALA A 128 16.35 1.62 10.16
CA ALA A 128 15.85 1.62 11.54
C ALA A 128 14.50 2.36 11.61
N PRO A 129 13.54 1.90 12.44
CA PRO A 129 12.24 2.55 12.55
C PRO A 129 12.31 4.06 12.83
N GLU A 130 13.26 4.47 13.66
CA GLU A 130 13.51 5.87 14.02
C GLU A 130 13.99 6.75 12.87
N ASP A 131 14.55 6.16 11.82
CA ASP A 131 15.10 6.88 10.65
C ASP A 131 14.05 7.06 9.55
N ILE A 132 12.98 6.28 9.55
CA ILE A 132 11.98 6.25 8.46
C ILE A 132 11.43 7.64 8.13
N MET A 133 11.12 8.43 9.16
CA MET A 133 10.53 9.75 8.98
C MET A 133 11.51 10.79 8.44
N ASN A 134 12.81 10.47 8.37
CA ASN A 134 13.86 11.30 7.78
C ASN A 134 14.17 10.94 6.33
N LEU A 135 13.66 9.81 5.82
CA LEU A 135 13.84 9.38 4.44
C LEU A 135 12.96 10.20 3.49
N ASP A 136 13.32 10.23 2.21
CA ASP A 136 12.45 10.71 1.15
C ASP A 136 11.36 9.66 0.88
N ILE A 137 10.19 9.84 1.47
CA ILE A 137 9.03 8.96 1.36
C ILE A 137 7.83 9.74 0.80
N PRO A 138 6.84 9.07 0.19
CA PRO A 138 5.61 9.72 -0.28
C PRO A 138 4.93 10.53 0.84
N GLU A 139 4.31 11.65 0.48
CA GLU A 139 3.66 12.54 1.44
C GLU A 139 2.53 11.84 2.21
N THR A 140 1.72 11.03 1.54
CA THR A 140 0.65 10.24 2.18
C THR A 140 1.21 9.20 3.14
N ASP A 141 2.34 8.56 2.80
CA ASP A 141 3.01 7.60 3.66
C ASP A 141 3.51 8.30 4.94
N ARG A 142 4.14 9.48 4.79
CA ARG A 142 4.65 10.28 5.89
C ARG A 142 3.55 10.73 6.83
N LEU A 143 2.41 11.22 6.27
CA LEU A 143 1.34 11.81 7.06
C LEU A 143 0.46 10.76 7.76
N TRP A 144 0.27 9.58 7.15
CA TRP A 144 -0.69 8.59 7.68
C TRP A 144 -0.19 7.16 7.74
N LEU A 145 0.42 6.60 6.67
CA LEU A 145 0.74 5.18 6.64
C LEU A 145 1.76 4.79 7.70
N TRP A 146 2.86 5.54 7.80
CA TRP A 146 3.86 5.30 8.85
C TRP A 146 3.35 5.58 10.25
N PRO A 147 2.64 6.68 10.56
CA PRO A 147 2.00 6.86 11.86
C PRO A 147 1.07 5.71 12.25
N ILE A 148 0.22 5.23 11.32
CA ILE A 148 -0.62 4.05 11.55
C ILE A 148 0.23 2.81 11.86
N TRP A 149 1.30 2.57 11.09
CA TRP A 149 2.18 1.44 11.36
C TRP A 149 2.86 1.54 12.74
N PHE A 150 3.37 2.69 13.11
CA PHE A 150 4.03 2.88 14.40
C PHE A 150 3.09 2.63 15.58
N GLU A 151 1.86 3.14 15.49
CA GLU A 151 0.93 3.16 16.61
C GLU A 151 -0.08 2.02 16.61
N LYS A 152 -0.48 1.52 15.43
CA LYS A 152 -1.67 0.67 15.26
C LYS A 152 -1.43 -0.63 14.48
N ARG A 153 -0.20 -0.98 14.09
CA ARG A 153 0.09 -2.20 13.30
C ARG A 153 -0.35 -3.51 13.93
N ASN A 154 -0.67 -3.54 15.21
CA ASN A 154 -1.19 -4.75 15.89
C ASN A 154 -2.73 -4.84 15.88
N GLY A 155 -3.41 -3.76 15.50
CA GLY A 155 -4.85 -3.66 15.34
C GLY A 155 -5.24 -3.56 13.88
N PHE A 156 -6.28 -2.77 13.59
CA PHE A 156 -6.75 -2.51 12.23
C PHE A 156 -7.17 -1.06 12.06
N THR A 157 -6.88 -0.47 10.91
CA THR A 157 -7.33 0.89 10.55
C THR A 157 -7.81 0.92 9.10
N SER A 158 -9.03 1.39 8.85
CA SER A 158 -9.50 1.80 7.53
C SER A 158 -9.43 3.31 7.42
N ILE A 159 -8.79 3.83 6.38
CA ILE A 159 -8.58 5.26 6.18
C ILE A 159 -8.84 5.65 4.72
N ARG A 160 -9.50 6.78 4.54
CA ARG A 160 -9.68 7.44 3.25
C ARG A 160 -8.85 8.69 3.17
N ILE A 161 -8.07 8.85 2.09
CA ILE A 161 -7.18 9.98 1.84
C ILE A 161 -7.62 10.69 0.55
N ASP A 162 -7.83 11.99 0.58
CA ASP A 162 -8.09 12.81 -0.59
C ASP A 162 -6.82 13.55 -1.02
N CYS A 163 -6.18 13.06 -2.10
CA CYS A 163 -4.91 13.58 -2.63
C CYS A 163 -5.10 14.70 -3.67
N ARG A 164 -6.32 15.16 -3.89
CA ARG A 164 -6.60 16.23 -4.89
C ARG A 164 -6.25 17.61 -4.36
N GLU A 165 -6.10 17.75 -3.06
CA GLU A 165 -5.70 18.98 -2.38
C GLU A 165 -4.27 18.88 -1.85
N SER A 166 -3.63 20.00 -1.56
CA SER A 166 -2.29 20.05 -0.96
C SER A 166 -2.32 20.96 0.28
N PRO A 167 -1.99 20.44 1.47
CA PRO A 167 -1.67 19.03 1.74
C PRO A 167 -2.89 18.11 1.56
N PRO A 168 -2.70 16.81 1.28
CA PRO A 168 -3.77 15.84 1.26
C PRO A 168 -4.52 15.80 2.59
N THR A 169 -5.82 15.43 2.56
CA THR A 169 -6.65 15.29 3.77
C THR A 169 -7.05 13.84 3.98
N ALA A 170 -7.31 13.45 5.23
CA ALA A 170 -7.69 12.08 5.54
C ALA A 170 -8.81 11.97 6.56
N GLU A 171 -9.55 10.86 6.50
CA GLU A 171 -10.59 10.47 7.43
C GLU A 171 -10.41 9.00 7.81
N ILE A 172 -10.31 8.72 9.11
CA ILE A 172 -10.33 7.35 9.62
C ILE A 172 -11.78 6.88 9.62
N GLU A 173 -12.08 5.82 8.87
CA GLU A 173 -13.41 5.25 8.74
C GLU A 173 -13.68 4.17 9.78
N GLU A 174 -12.64 3.39 10.16
CA GLU A 174 -12.69 2.38 11.20
C GLU A 174 -11.32 2.22 11.86
N GLN A 175 -11.30 2.01 13.17
CA GLN A 175 -10.07 1.71 13.89
C GLN A 175 -10.34 0.78 15.08
N THR A 176 -9.51 -0.26 15.19
CA THR A 176 -9.47 -1.17 16.34
C THR A 176 -8.09 -1.14 17.01
N ILE A 177 -8.03 -1.54 18.26
CA ILE A 177 -6.81 -1.60 19.07
C ILE A 177 -6.21 -3.01 18.96
#